data_648ba49ea8764d0b8a6b49a04f19f1ee
#
_entry.id   648ba49ea8764d0b8a6b49a04f19f1ee
#
_cell.length_a   1.000
_cell.length_b   1.000
_cell.length_c   1.000
_cell.angle_alpha   90.00
_cell.angle_beta   90.00
_cell.angle_gamma   90.00
#
_symmetry.space_group_name_H-M   'P 1'
#
loop_
_entity.id
_entity.type
_entity.pdbx_description
1 polymer ?
#
loop_
_entity_poly.entity_id
_entity_poly.type
_entity_poly.pdbx_seq_one_letter_code
_entity_poly.pdbx_strand_id
1 'polypeptide(L)'
;MKLICCFFVLFISIVFTLPAHSNDAFLKDLETFRSIYLDATDGDKRKVRKAIRAAKKFSNKYKKRPLPRLYYGAALSLRGMDIGLRPLDRMRETEQGLNMIDRSLRQLDRYKGDELEITEGKLLVGFLFINLPDSIFHRLKEGNHIIEELLANPKLPEMPEGMRAAIYLAAATSAEKYNKPKEQRHYLELSAKADPGGRSSEEALTLLKELDD
;
A
#
# COMPACT_ATOMS: atom_id res chain seq x y z
N MET A 1 20.23 -45.89 58.85
CA MET A 1 18.96 -45.47 58.29
C MET A 1 19.16 -44.11 57.65
N LYS A 2 19.31 -44.05 56.34
CA LYS A 2 19.49 -42.78 55.57
C LYS A 2 18.19 -42.54 54.79
N LEU A 3 17.50 -41.45 55.15
CA LEU A 3 16.33 -40.96 54.40
C LEU A 3 16.85 -40.24 53.13
N ILE A 4 16.48 -40.76 51.96
CA ILE A 4 16.71 -40.14 50.68
C ILE A 4 15.48 -39.34 50.36
N CYS A 5 15.56 -38.02 50.44
CA CYS A 5 14.53 -37.07 49.97
C CYS A 5 14.64 -36.93 48.45
N CYS A 6 13.69 -37.56 47.71
CA CYS A 6 13.56 -37.32 46.28
C CYS A 6 12.88 -35.97 46.04
N PHE A 7 13.64 -34.98 45.61
CA PHE A 7 13.10 -33.73 45.06
C PHE A 7 12.64 -33.97 43.61
N PHE A 8 11.34 -34.03 43.42
CA PHE A 8 10.70 -34.04 42.08
C PHE A 8 10.72 -32.60 41.57
N VAL A 9 11.65 -32.27 40.69
CA VAL A 9 11.67 -31.00 39.97
C VAL A 9 10.67 -31.12 38.82
N LEU A 10 9.51 -30.50 38.98
CA LEU A 10 8.52 -30.39 37.95
C LEU A 10 8.98 -29.35 36.92
N PHE A 11 9.52 -29.80 35.77
CA PHE A 11 9.86 -28.97 34.66
C PHE A 11 8.53 -28.60 33.95
N ILE A 12 7.97 -27.43 34.28
CA ILE A 12 6.88 -26.84 33.49
C ILE A 12 7.52 -26.28 32.22
N SER A 13 7.47 -27.06 31.15
CA SER A 13 7.76 -26.59 29.80
C SER A 13 6.67 -25.62 29.39
N ILE A 14 6.89 -24.32 29.62
CA ILE A 14 6.07 -23.27 29.03
C ILE A 14 6.40 -23.26 27.53
N VAL A 15 5.59 -23.97 26.76
CA VAL A 15 5.58 -23.86 25.30
C VAL A 15 5.03 -22.48 24.99
N PHE A 16 5.92 -21.53 24.75
CA PHE A 16 5.57 -20.27 24.09
C PHE A 16 5.11 -20.60 22.68
N THR A 17 3.82 -20.85 22.50
CA THR A 17 3.17 -20.84 21.19
C THR A 17 3.16 -19.38 20.75
N LEU A 18 4.18 -18.97 19.98
CA LEU A 18 4.15 -17.71 19.23
C LEU A 18 2.90 -17.69 18.37
N PRO A 19 2.17 -16.59 18.31
CA PRO A 19 0.88 -16.53 17.61
C PRO A 19 1.08 -16.47 16.09
N ALA A 20 1.36 -17.61 15.45
CA ALA A 20 1.29 -17.77 13.99
C ALA A 20 -0.09 -17.35 13.45
N HIS A 21 -1.15 -17.63 14.21
CA HIS A 21 -2.54 -17.28 13.88
C HIS A 21 -2.83 -15.79 13.72
N SER A 22 -2.02 -14.89 14.30
CA SER A 22 -2.27 -13.45 14.21
C SER A 22 -1.86 -12.86 12.86
N ASN A 23 -0.89 -13.47 12.18
CA ASN A 23 -0.42 -13.01 10.86
C ASN A 23 -1.39 -13.46 9.77
N ASP A 24 -1.88 -14.70 9.83
CA ASP A 24 -2.84 -15.24 8.85
C ASP A 24 -4.15 -14.46 8.87
N ALA A 25 -4.66 -14.11 10.06
CA ALA A 25 -5.85 -13.28 10.20
C ALA A 25 -5.65 -11.87 9.64
N PHE A 26 -4.46 -11.29 9.83
CA PHE A 26 -4.12 -10.00 9.26
C PHE A 26 -4.08 -10.06 7.72
N LEU A 27 -3.40 -11.04 7.15
CA LEU A 27 -3.28 -11.19 5.69
C LEU A 27 -4.64 -11.39 5.02
N LYS A 28 -5.52 -12.21 5.62
CA LYS A 28 -6.89 -12.40 5.13
C LYS A 28 -7.72 -11.11 5.17
N ASP A 29 -7.63 -10.36 6.26
CA ASP A 29 -8.34 -9.09 6.40
C ASP A 29 -7.77 -8.04 5.43
N LEU A 30 -6.45 -8.03 5.22
CA LEU A 30 -5.75 -7.16 4.28
C LEU A 30 -6.21 -7.42 2.84
N GLU A 31 -6.26 -8.68 2.42
CA GLU A 31 -6.74 -9.07 1.09
C GLU A 31 -8.19 -8.65 0.87
N THR A 32 -9.06 -8.92 1.84
CA THR A 32 -10.46 -8.48 1.80
C THR A 32 -10.56 -6.96 1.69
N PHE A 33 -9.72 -6.24 2.43
CA PHE A 33 -9.72 -4.78 2.40
C PHE A 33 -9.17 -4.24 1.07
N ARG A 34 -8.09 -4.83 0.53
CA ARG A 34 -7.52 -4.44 -0.78
C ARG A 34 -8.59 -4.45 -1.88
N SER A 35 -9.39 -5.52 -1.95
CA SER A 35 -10.51 -5.59 -2.90
C SER A 35 -11.48 -4.41 -2.75
N ILE A 36 -11.89 -4.09 -1.51
CA ILE A 36 -12.80 -2.96 -1.23
C ILE A 36 -12.16 -1.62 -1.61
N TYR A 37 -10.87 -1.45 -1.36
CA TYR A 37 -10.13 -0.22 -1.68
C TYR A 37 -9.99 -0.04 -3.18
N LEU A 38 -9.57 -1.09 -3.90
CA LEU A 38 -9.41 -1.08 -5.34
C LEU A 38 -10.73 -0.80 -6.06
N ASP A 39 -11.85 -1.35 -5.57
CA ASP A 39 -13.19 -1.03 -6.11
C ASP A 39 -13.56 0.45 -5.97
N ALA A 40 -12.95 1.15 -5.01
CA ALA A 40 -13.26 2.55 -4.73
C ALA A 40 -12.38 3.54 -5.51
N THR A 41 -11.33 3.07 -6.19
CA THR A 41 -10.39 3.95 -6.92
C THR A 41 -10.99 4.60 -8.17
N ASP A 42 -12.13 4.11 -8.65
CA ASP A 42 -12.91 4.75 -9.72
C ASP A 42 -13.65 6.02 -9.26
N GLY A 43 -13.62 6.34 -7.96
CA GLY A 43 -14.24 7.53 -7.39
C GLY A 43 -15.76 7.42 -7.16
N ASP A 44 -16.39 6.24 -7.35
CA ASP A 44 -17.82 6.08 -7.01
C ASP A 44 -18.04 6.39 -5.52
N LYS A 45 -18.91 7.35 -5.27
CA LYS A 45 -19.19 7.90 -3.94
C LYS A 45 -19.63 6.84 -2.91
N ARG A 46 -20.33 5.79 -3.32
CA ARG A 46 -20.79 4.72 -2.41
C ARG A 46 -19.64 3.79 -2.09
N LYS A 47 -18.82 3.44 -3.09
CA LYS A 47 -17.62 2.60 -2.93
C LYS A 47 -16.59 3.31 -2.06
N VAL A 48 -16.31 4.60 -2.30
CA VAL A 48 -15.41 5.41 -1.47
C VAL A 48 -15.86 5.44 -0.01
N ARG A 49 -17.15 5.67 0.27
CA ARG A 49 -17.68 5.63 1.64
C ARG A 49 -17.56 4.24 2.27
N LYS A 50 -17.75 3.16 1.49
CA LYS A 50 -17.54 1.78 1.95
C LYS A 50 -16.07 1.54 2.30
N ALA A 51 -15.14 1.97 1.43
CA ALA A 51 -13.70 1.85 1.66
C ALA A 51 -13.24 2.60 2.92
N ILE A 52 -13.70 3.85 3.12
CA ILE A 52 -13.37 4.64 4.33
C ILE A 52 -13.82 3.93 5.61
N ARG A 53 -15.06 3.40 5.64
CA ARG A 53 -15.56 2.66 6.82
C ARG A 53 -14.77 1.37 7.08
N ALA A 54 -14.48 0.62 6.01
CA ALA A 54 -13.68 -0.59 6.09
C ALA A 54 -12.25 -0.29 6.55
N ALA A 55 -11.60 0.72 5.99
CA ALA A 55 -10.26 1.18 6.36
C ALA A 55 -10.18 1.59 7.83
N LYS A 56 -11.17 2.35 8.32
CA LYS A 56 -11.25 2.74 9.73
C LYS A 56 -11.34 1.51 10.64
N LYS A 57 -12.18 0.53 10.30
CA LYS A 57 -12.32 -0.72 11.06
C LYS A 57 -11.01 -1.51 11.04
N PHE A 58 -10.39 -1.64 9.88
CA PHE A 58 -9.12 -2.35 9.68
C PHE A 58 -7.99 -1.68 10.48
N SER A 59 -7.82 -0.37 10.38
CA SER A 59 -6.85 0.41 11.14
C SER A 59 -7.07 0.29 12.67
N ASN A 60 -8.32 0.29 13.13
CA ASN A 60 -8.63 0.11 14.55
C ASN A 60 -8.33 -1.29 15.07
N LYS A 61 -8.48 -2.32 14.22
CA LYS A 61 -8.17 -3.71 14.57
C LYS A 61 -6.66 -3.94 14.68
N TYR A 62 -5.86 -3.32 13.80
CA TYR A 62 -4.41 -3.54 13.70
C TYR A 62 -3.60 -2.28 14.03
N LYS A 63 -3.85 -1.65 15.17
CA LYS A 63 -3.28 -0.35 15.60
C LYS A 63 -1.75 -0.31 15.63
N LYS A 64 -1.09 -1.47 15.81
CA LYS A 64 0.38 -1.57 15.88
C LYS A 64 1.05 -1.65 14.52
N ARG A 65 0.28 -1.89 13.44
CA ARG A 65 0.78 -1.96 12.07
C ARG A 65 0.53 -0.62 11.35
N PRO A 66 1.52 -0.03 10.67
CA PRO A 66 1.34 1.24 9.97
C PRO A 66 0.50 1.12 8.70
N LEU A 67 0.60 0.01 7.94
CA LEU A 67 -0.09 -0.19 6.66
C LEU A 67 -1.61 0.02 6.73
N PRO A 68 -2.38 -0.52 7.70
CA PRO A 68 -3.82 -0.26 7.80
C PRO A 68 -4.17 1.22 7.96
N ARG A 69 -3.29 1.99 8.60
CA ARG A 69 -3.49 3.43 8.79
C ARG A 69 -3.13 4.22 7.52
N LEU A 70 -2.12 3.78 6.76
CA LEU A 70 -1.83 4.31 5.44
C LEU A 70 -3.02 4.13 4.50
N TYR A 71 -3.58 2.94 4.45
CA TYR A 71 -4.81 2.69 3.70
C TYR A 71 -6.00 3.54 4.16
N TYR A 72 -6.13 3.80 5.47
CA TYR A 72 -7.20 4.68 5.93
C TYR A 72 -6.99 6.12 5.46
N GLY A 73 -5.77 6.63 5.50
CA GLY A 73 -5.44 7.94 4.93
C GLY A 73 -5.69 8.00 3.42
N ALA A 74 -5.27 6.97 2.68
CA ALA A 74 -5.51 6.87 1.24
C ALA A 74 -7.01 6.83 0.90
N ALA A 75 -7.81 6.05 1.64
CA ALA A 75 -9.26 6.01 1.44
C ALA A 75 -9.94 7.36 1.74
N LEU A 76 -9.46 8.12 2.73
CA LEU A 76 -9.93 9.48 2.98
C LEU A 76 -9.59 10.42 1.81
N SER A 77 -8.38 10.30 1.24
CA SER A 77 -7.96 11.12 0.10
C SER A 77 -8.84 10.89 -1.14
N LEU A 78 -9.38 9.67 -1.33
CA LEU A 78 -10.32 9.38 -2.42
C LEU A 78 -11.61 10.24 -2.36
N ARG A 79 -11.99 10.76 -1.20
CA ARG A 79 -13.13 11.70 -1.11
C ARG A 79 -12.90 13.01 -1.86
N GLY A 80 -11.65 13.40 -2.06
CA GLY A 80 -11.31 14.54 -2.89
C GLY A 80 -11.72 14.37 -4.36
N MET A 81 -11.98 13.14 -4.81
CA MET A 81 -12.48 12.82 -6.16
C MET A 81 -14.01 13.03 -6.28
N ASP A 82 -14.75 13.17 -5.18
CA ASP A 82 -16.21 13.37 -5.21
C ASP A 82 -16.56 14.74 -5.79
N ILE A 83 -16.92 14.77 -7.08
CA ILE A 83 -17.32 15.99 -7.79
C ILE A 83 -18.58 16.65 -7.23
N GLY A 84 -19.36 15.95 -6.41
CA GLY A 84 -20.51 16.49 -5.70
C GLY A 84 -20.14 17.36 -4.50
N LEU A 85 -18.87 17.37 -4.09
CA LEU A 85 -18.36 18.26 -3.04
C LEU A 85 -17.84 19.57 -3.65
N ARG A 86 -17.97 20.67 -2.89
CA ARG A 86 -17.36 21.94 -3.26
C ARG A 86 -15.83 21.80 -3.32
N PRO A 87 -15.12 22.56 -4.16
CA PRO A 87 -13.67 22.44 -4.31
C PRO A 87 -12.89 22.51 -2.99
N LEU A 88 -13.24 23.43 -2.10
CA LEU A 88 -12.59 23.56 -0.78
C LEU A 88 -12.85 22.35 0.13
N ASP A 89 -14.05 21.76 0.07
CA ASP A 89 -14.35 20.56 0.84
C ASP A 89 -13.58 19.35 0.31
N ARG A 90 -13.42 19.25 -1.00
CA ARG A 90 -12.56 18.22 -1.64
C ARG A 90 -11.11 18.34 -1.19
N MET A 91 -10.55 19.56 -1.19
CA MET A 91 -9.19 19.81 -0.69
C MET A 91 -9.05 19.38 0.77
N ARG A 92 -9.98 19.83 1.62
CA ARG A 92 -9.95 19.50 3.07
C ARG A 92 -9.98 17.99 3.33
N GLU A 93 -10.84 17.26 2.62
CA GLU A 93 -10.92 15.79 2.76
C GLU A 93 -9.61 15.12 2.33
N THR A 94 -9.03 15.57 1.20
CA THR A 94 -7.72 15.08 0.75
C THR A 94 -6.63 15.38 1.77
N GLU A 95 -6.54 16.61 2.28
CA GLU A 95 -5.55 17.00 3.28
C GLU A 95 -5.66 16.20 4.58
N GLN A 96 -6.88 15.87 5.03
CA GLN A 96 -7.06 14.99 6.20
C GLN A 96 -6.45 13.61 5.95
N GLY A 97 -6.65 13.06 4.75
CA GLY A 97 -6.03 11.81 4.33
C GLY A 97 -4.50 11.91 4.31
N LEU A 98 -3.95 12.96 3.69
CA LEU A 98 -2.51 13.20 3.59
C LEU A 98 -1.85 13.36 4.96
N ASN A 99 -2.46 14.12 5.86
CA ASN A 99 -1.97 14.27 7.24
C ASN A 99 -1.88 12.93 7.99
N MET A 100 -2.81 12.02 7.72
CA MET A 100 -2.78 10.67 8.29
C MET A 100 -1.67 9.83 7.65
N ILE A 101 -1.49 9.92 6.33
CA ILE A 101 -0.44 9.25 5.59
C ILE A 101 0.93 9.69 6.11
N ASP A 102 1.19 10.99 6.20
CA ASP A 102 2.48 11.54 6.67
C ASP A 102 2.88 11.02 8.05
N ARG A 103 1.91 10.93 8.97
CA ARG A 103 2.16 10.36 10.31
C ARG A 103 2.44 8.86 10.26
N SER A 104 1.74 8.14 9.37
CA SER A 104 1.86 6.69 9.27
C SER A 104 3.11 6.29 8.48
N LEU A 105 3.54 7.09 7.51
CA LEU A 105 4.79 6.91 6.77
C LEU A 105 5.99 7.01 7.73
N ARG A 106 6.04 8.04 8.60
CA ARG A 106 7.06 8.12 9.66
C ARG A 106 7.06 6.94 10.64
N GLN A 107 5.92 6.26 10.81
CA GLN A 107 5.86 5.02 11.60
C GLN A 107 6.37 3.83 10.79
N LEU A 108 6.06 3.80 9.49
CA LEU A 108 6.53 2.76 8.56
C LEU A 108 8.05 2.73 8.49
N ASP A 109 8.72 3.89 8.44
CA ASP A 109 10.19 4.01 8.40
C ASP A 109 10.88 3.41 9.63
N ARG A 110 10.17 3.32 10.76
CA ARG A 110 10.65 2.74 12.02
C ARG A 110 10.13 1.33 12.27
N TYR A 111 9.25 0.85 11.39
CA TYR A 111 8.58 -0.42 11.56
C TYR A 111 9.52 -1.56 11.18
N LYS A 112 9.72 -2.49 12.13
CA LYS A 112 10.56 -3.68 11.94
C LYS A 112 9.71 -4.93 11.72
N GLY A 113 8.63 -4.78 10.96
CA GLY A 113 7.75 -5.88 10.60
C GLY A 113 8.09 -6.50 9.26
N ASP A 114 7.06 -7.06 8.63
CA ASP A 114 7.17 -7.72 7.33
C ASP A 114 7.59 -6.74 6.23
N GLU A 115 8.57 -7.12 5.42
CA GLU A 115 9.12 -6.30 4.34
C GLU A 115 8.11 -6.07 3.21
N LEU A 116 7.27 -7.07 2.92
CA LEU A 116 6.21 -6.90 1.92
C LEU A 116 5.15 -5.89 2.39
N GLU A 117 4.85 -5.86 3.69
CA GLU A 117 3.96 -4.84 4.27
C GLU A 117 4.56 -3.43 4.15
N ILE A 118 5.87 -3.30 4.39
CA ILE A 118 6.59 -2.02 4.23
C ILE A 118 6.58 -1.57 2.76
N THR A 119 6.91 -2.49 1.85
CA THR A 119 6.91 -2.24 0.42
C THR A 119 5.53 -1.82 -0.10
N GLU A 120 4.48 -2.53 0.32
CA GLU A 120 3.11 -2.17 -0.04
C GLU A 120 2.70 -0.80 0.48
N GLY A 121 3.08 -0.47 1.71
CA GLY A 121 2.83 0.85 2.30
C GLY A 121 3.52 1.97 1.52
N LYS A 122 4.78 1.79 1.15
CA LYS A 122 5.53 2.73 0.30
C LYS A 122 4.91 2.85 -1.09
N LEU A 123 4.59 1.72 -1.73
CA LEU A 123 3.95 1.71 -3.05
C LEU A 123 2.61 2.45 -3.05
N LEU A 124 1.74 2.17 -2.06
CA LEU A 124 0.46 2.86 -1.89
C LEU A 124 0.64 4.38 -1.80
N VAL A 125 1.59 4.84 -0.98
CA VAL A 125 1.83 6.27 -0.77
C VAL A 125 2.49 6.90 -2.00
N GLY A 126 3.50 6.28 -2.56
CA GLY A 126 4.19 6.76 -3.76
C GLY A 126 3.22 6.94 -4.93
N PHE A 127 2.40 5.91 -5.20
CA PHE A 127 1.40 5.96 -6.27
C PHE A 127 0.32 7.01 -6.02
N LEU A 128 -0.17 7.14 -4.77
CA LEU A 128 -1.10 8.21 -4.41
C LEU A 128 -0.51 9.59 -4.68
N PHE A 129 0.71 9.86 -4.21
CA PHE A 129 1.36 11.17 -4.33
C PHE A 129 1.60 11.57 -5.79
N ILE A 130 1.98 10.62 -6.65
CA ILE A 130 2.17 10.85 -8.09
C ILE A 130 0.85 11.26 -8.76
N ASN A 131 -0.28 10.71 -8.31
CA ASN A 131 -1.59 10.95 -8.91
C ASN A 131 -2.34 12.16 -8.32
N LEU A 132 -1.83 12.78 -7.27
CA LEU A 132 -2.41 14.02 -6.75
C LEU A 132 -2.07 15.21 -7.69
N PRO A 133 -2.98 16.19 -7.82
CA PRO A 133 -2.68 17.45 -8.51
C PRO A 133 -1.49 18.16 -7.87
N ASP A 134 -0.34 18.15 -8.54
CA ASP A 134 0.91 18.70 -7.98
C ASP A 134 0.84 20.22 -7.79
N SER A 135 0.08 20.94 -8.63
CA SER A 135 -0.18 22.37 -8.46
C SER A 135 -0.89 22.74 -7.15
N ILE A 136 -1.49 21.77 -6.44
CA ILE A 136 -2.24 21.98 -5.20
C ILE A 136 -1.50 21.38 -4.01
N PHE A 137 -1.07 20.12 -4.15
CA PHE A 137 -0.56 19.33 -3.02
C PHE A 137 0.96 19.24 -2.96
N HIS A 138 1.66 19.53 -4.06
CA HIS A 138 3.13 19.54 -4.18
C HIS A 138 3.79 18.23 -3.71
N ARG A 139 3.18 17.06 -4.10
CA ARG A 139 3.62 15.72 -3.67
C ARG A 139 4.29 14.89 -4.75
N LEU A 140 4.32 15.36 -6.00
CA LEU A 140 4.85 14.58 -7.12
C LEU A 140 6.32 14.18 -6.91
N LYS A 141 7.15 15.11 -6.45
CA LYS A 141 8.58 14.83 -6.20
C LYS A 141 8.79 13.80 -5.11
N GLU A 142 8.02 13.87 -4.02
CA GLU A 142 8.07 12.91 -2.91
C GLU A 142 7.59 11.53 -3.37
N GLY A 143 6.48 11.48 -4.12
CA GLY A 143 5.96 10.24 -4.71
C GLY A 143 6.97 9.57 -5.64
N ASN A 144 7.60 10.34 -6.54
CA ASN A 144 8.65 9.83 -7.42
C ASN A 144 9.82 9.26 -6.62
N HIS A 145 10.30 9.95 -5.60
CA HIS A 145 11.41 9.49 -4.76
C HIS A 145 11.09 8.14 -4.09
N ILE A 146 9.87 7.97 -3.57
CA ILE A 146 9.43 6.69 -2.98
C ILE A 146 9.45 5.57 -4.02
N ILE A 147 9.00 5.84 -5.26
CA ILE A 147 9.01 4.82 -6.32
C ILE A 147 10.45 4.50 -6.75
N GLU A 148 11.35 5.49 -6.85
CA GLU A 148 12.77 5.26 -7.13
C GLU A 148 13.43 4.38 -6.04
N GLU A 149 13.12 4.60 -4.76
CA GLU A 149 13.59 3.72 -3.67
C GLU A 149 13.10 2.28 -3.85
N LEU A 150 11.83 2.08 -4.27
CA LEU A 150 11.28 0.74 -4.50
C LEU A 150 11.96 0.05 -5.69
N LEU A 151 12.24 0.79 -6.77
CA LEU A 151 12.97 0.29 -7.93
C LEU A 151 14.43 -0.07 -7.60
N ALA A 152 15.05 0.69 -6.70
CA ALA A 152 16.43 0.45 -6.25
C ALA A 152 16.54 -0.68 -5.22
N ASN A 153 15.44 -1.24 -4.73
CA ASN A 153 15.47 -2.32 -3.76
C ASN A 153 16.08 -3.59 -4.36
N PRO A 154 17.21 -4.11 -3.83
CA PRO A 154 17.87 -5.30 -4.38
C PRO A 154 17.00 -6.56 -4.33
N LYS A 155 15.97 -6.58 -3.47
CA LYS A 155 15.02 -7.70 -3.38
C LYS A 155 13.82 -7.56 -4.33
N LEU A 156 13.75 -6.51 -5.13
CA LEU A 156 12.65 -6.35 -6.09
C LEU A 156 12.44 -7.59 -6.97
N PRO A 157 13.48 -8.27 -7.51
CA PRO A 157 13.28 -9.47 -8.33
C PRO A 157 12.64 -10.65 -7.58
N GLU A 158 12.77 -10.69 -6.25
CA GLU A 158 12.25 -11.76 -5.38
C GLU A 158 10.83 -11.48 -4.87
N MET A 159 10.31 -10.28 -5.09
CA MET A 159 8.97 -9.89 -4.65
C MET A 159 7.88 -10.62 -5.47
N PRO A 160 6.66 -10.78 -4.90
CA PRO A 160 5.52 -11.32 -5.63
C PRO A 160 5.29 -10.61 -6.96
N GLU A 161 4.91 -11.38 -7.98
CA GLU A 161 4.75 -10.89 -9.36
C GLU A 161 3.82 -9.67 -9.45
N GLY A 162 2.66 -9.73 -8.82
CA GLY A 162 1.71 -8.60 -8.79
C GLY A 162 2.27 -7.35 -8.11
N MET A 163 3.15 -7.49 -7.10
CA MET A 163 3.81 -6.36 -6.47
C MET A 163 4.85 -5.73 -7.39
N ARG A 164 5.66 -6.54 -8.09
CA ARG A 164 6.61 -6.06 -9.09
C ARG A 164 5.89 -5.31 -10.22
N ALA A 165 4.82 -5.91 -10.75
CA ALA A 165 4.00 -5.27 -11.78
C ALA A 165 3.46 -3.91 -11.33
N ALA A 166 2.95 -3.83 -10.09
CA ALA A 166 2.42 -2.57 -9.54
C ALA A 166 3.52 -1.51 -9.31
N ILE A 167 4.73 -1.91 -8.91
CA ILE A 167 5.88 -0.99 -8.78
C ILE A 167 6.28 -0.43 -10.15
N TYR A 168 6.37 -1.29 -11.18
CA TYR A 168 6.69 -0.84 -12.54
C TYR A 168 5.60 0.05 -13.12
N LEU A 169 4.31 -0.25 -12.89
CA LEU A 169 3.20 0.62 -13.30
C LEU A 169 3.29 2.00 -12.63
N ALA A 170 3.60 2.05 -11.34
CA ALA A 170 3.80 3.30 -10.63
C ALA A 170 5.00 4.11 -11.18
N ALA A 171 6.08 3.43 -11.56
CA ALA A 171 7.23 4.04 -12.22
C ALA A 171 6.88 4.60 -13.60
N ALA A 172 6.07 3.89 -14.38
CA ALA A 172 5.58 4.37 -15.67
C ALA A 172 4.72 5.62 -15.52
N THR A 173 3.80 5.62 -14.54
CA THR A 173 2.97 6.78 -14.21
C THR A 173 3.83 7.98 -13.77
N SER A 174 4.87 7.74 -12.98
CA SER A 174 5.82 8.80 -12.63
C SER A 174 6.55 9.36 -13.84
N ALA A 175 7.05 8.49 -14.73
CA ALA A 175 7.73 8.90 -15.97
C ALA A 175 6.82 9.74 -16.87
N GLU A 176 5.52 9.40 -16.96
CA GLU A 176 4.52 10.21 -17.65
C GLU A 176 4.42 11.62 -17.08
N LYS A 177 4.31 11.77 -15.74
CA LYS A 177 4.22 13.09 -15.07
C LYS A 177 5.45 13.95 -15.28
N TYR A 178 6.62 13.32 -15.50
CA TYR A 178 7.87 14.01 -15.82
C TYR A 178 8.13 14.17 -17.33
N ASN A 179 7.15 13.82 -18.18
CA ASN A 179 7.24 13.89 -19.63
C ASN A 179 8.45 13.09 -20.21
N LYS A 180 8.63 11.87 -19.73
CA LYS A 180 9.70 10.94 -20.11
C LYS A 180 9.13 9.71 -20.84
N PRO A 181 8.70 9.85 -22.10
CA PRO A 181 7.94 8.81 -22.81
C PRO A 181 8.73 7.50 -23.00
N LYS A 182 10.04 7.56 -23.14
CA LYS A 182 10.89 6.35 -23.28
C LYS A 182 10.93 5.54 -21.98
N GLU A 183 11.07 6.21 -20.83
CA GLU A 183 11.05 5.59 -19.52
C GLU A 183 9.65 5.04 -19.22
N GLN A 184 8.60 5.80 -19.54
CA GLN A 184 7.20 5.37 -19.41
C GLN A 184 6.98 4.05 -20.15
N ARG A 185 7.29 3.98 -21.46
CA ARG A 185 7.13 2.76 -22.25
C ARG A 185 7.92 1.59 -21.66
N HIS A 186 9.16 1.81 -21.29
CA HIS A 186 10.01 0.78 -20.69
C HIS A 186 9.37 0.16 -19.44
N TYR A 187 8.88 1.00 -18.51
CA TYR A 187 8.26 0.52 -17.28
C TYR A 187 6.89 -0.13 -17.52
N LEU A 188 6.10 0.34 -18.49
CA LEU A 188 4.86 -0.34 -18.90
C LEU A 188 5.16 -1.76 -19.43
N GLU A 189 6.18 -1.94 -20.26
CA GLU A 189 6.60 -3.24 -20.74
C GLU A 189 7.06 -4.18 -19.62
N LEU A 190 7.79 -3.65 -18.64
CA LEU A 190 8.19 -4.43 -17.45
C LEU A 190 6.97 -4.82 -16.60
N SER A 191 6.02 -3.91 -16.41
CA SER A 191 4.77 -4.19 -15.68
C SER A 191 3.97 -5.30 -16.38
N ALA A 192 3.76 -5.18 -17.70
CA ALA A 192 3.01 -6.16 -18.49
C ALA A 192 3.62 -7.57 -18.43
N LYS A 193 4.95 -7.67 -18.34
CA LYS A 193 5.69 -8.95 -18.26
C LYS A 193 5.74 -9.54 -16.85
N ALA A 194 5.63 -8.72 -15.82
CA ALA A 194 5.89 -9.14 -14.45
C ALA A 194 4.79 -10.03 -13.85
N ASP A 195 3.52 -9.84 -14.24
CA ASP A 195 2.35 -10.57 -13.72
C ASP A 195 1.28 -10.73 -14.83
N PRO A 196 1.51 -11.58 -15.85
CA PRO A 196 0.57 -11.73 -16.97
C PRO A 196 -0.85 -12.08 -16.51
N GLY A 197 -1.83 -11.26 -16.90
CA GLY A 197 -3.23 -11.37 -16.47
C GLY A 197 -3.54 -10.74 -15.11
N GLY A 198 -2.54 -10.22 -14.41
CA GLY A 198 -2.74 -9.41 -13.21
C GLY A 198 -3.20 -7.99 -13.54
N ARG A 199 -3.91 -7.37 -12.60
CA ARG A 199 -4.54 -6.04 -12.80
C ARG A 199 -3.56 -4.97 -13.30
N SER A 200 -2.38 -4.85 -12.66
CA SER A 200 -1.40 -3.83 -13.05
C SER A 200 -0.82 -4.08 -14.44
N SER A 201 -0.68 -5.35 -14.83
CA SER A 201 -0.19 -5.73 -16.15
C SER A 201 -1.24 -5.48 -17.23
N GLU A 202 -2.52 -5.73 -16.96
CA GLU A 202 -3.62 -5.40 -17.86
C GLU A 202 -3.75 -3.88 -18.08
N GLU A 203 -3.61 -3.10 -17.01
CA GLU A 203 -3.58 -1.65 -17.09
C GLU A 203 -2.38 -1.15 -17.91
N ALA A 204 -1.19 -1.73 -17.69
CA ALA A 204 0.01 -1.41 -18.46
C ALA A 204 -0.15 -1.73 -19.96
N LEU A 205 -0.78 -2.86 -20.31
CA LEU A 205 -1.07 -3.21 -21.70
C LEU A 205 -2.04 -2.22 -22.35
N THR A 206 -3.01 -1.73 -21.61
CA THR A 206 -3.95 -0.70 -22.08
C THR A 206 -3.22 0.60 -22.39
N LEU A 207 -2.37 1.07 -21.44
CA LEU A 207 -1.58 2.29 -21.61
C LEU A 207 -0.54 2.18 -22.73
N LEU A 208 0.05 0.99 -22.96
CA LEU A 208 0.95 0.78 -24.13
C LEU A 208 0.24 0.97 -25.46
N LYS A 209 -0.99 0.48 -25.59
CA LYS A 209 -1.81 0.70 -26.81
C LYS A 209 -2.10 2.18 -27.03
N GLU A 210 -2.47 2.92 -25.96
CA GLU A 210 -2.72 4.36 -26.03
C GLU A 210 -1.48 5.18 -26.43
N LEU A 211 -0.25 4.65 -26.17
CA LEU A 211 0.99 5.29 -26.61
C LEU A 211 1.32 5.01 -28.08
N ASP A 212 0.71 3.99 -28.69
CA ASP A 212 0.94 3.60 -30.07
C ASP A 212 -0.06 4.23 -31.06
N ASP A 213 -1.20 4.76 -30.54
CA ASP A 213 -2.26 5.46 -31.29
C ASP A 213 -1.95 6.95 -31.46
#